data_e9fd4ff5fe65c28a2ec16959ea4774b4
#
_entry.id   e9fd4ff5fe65c28a2ec16959ea4774b4
#
_cell.length_a   1.000
_cell.length_b   1.000
_cell.length_c   1.000
_cell.angle_alpha   90.00
_cell.angle_beta   90.00
_cell.angle_gamma   90.00
#
_symmetry.space_group_name_H-M   'P 1'
#
loop_
_entity.id
_entity.type
_entity.pdbx_description
1 polymer ?
#
loop_
_entity_poly.entity_id
_entity_poly.type
_entity_poly.pdbx_seq_one_letter_code
_entity_poly.pdbx_strand_id
1 'polypeptide(L)'
;MLPGHSAGTPGPRAGHGKTEVTIVRDRQSCIPLSRILDDGDIVVLLTPVVPPTQEDGHDGCDPFETLGRGLAEKHPWIRHVPYTARNGITSTHVGFIKRATAIIFVISGLPVPGQSSQVEMAEIARNIGEDRPQIIVACRNVEDLGLLEADFSSIIELPGYSSAHLRVAAAVLFGESTLQGAIPRDVEKVVEPPRHWPPQGYDSAKDDVTPIHELWNQCLPDQFRLDKFMLRSLLQRDGYAMHFVVRDPDSREVVGFCATYTTFVDQAGERLIGSLAMILVKPNFRGRGVGLSLYQHALGQLKRIRGVDRIQLGSTFPRLLYGIPADFESVEWFERRDWRMDCQGPGRGQEVCDLLLKMEDWPSGFPTVSSGLKFRQATFDDYHAITAFVERESSRRDNMGWYDQYLNLAQDGRLNDIILGLEGSRIIATAMVYIPNDGNPVAENLPWARTIGPDVGGTTCICITGQSILSETTQEIKHRRIFTTTLRRIC
;
A
#
# COMPACT_ATOMS: atom_id res chain seq x y z
N MET A 1 -21.99 -63.34 -42.14
CA MET A 1 -20.56 -63.44 -42.35
C MET A 1 -20.00 -62.04 -42.62
N LEU A 2 -19.45 -61.39 -41.63
CA LEU A 2 -18.57 -60.23 -41.78
C LEU A 2 -17.69 -60.18 -40.52
N PRO A 3 -16.34 -60.00 -40.62
CA PRO A 3 -15.44 -60.11 -39.52
C PRO A 3 -15.35 -58.80 -38.75
N GLY A 4 -15.26 -58.90 -37.42
CA GLY A 4 -15.09 -57.81 -36.53
C GLY A 4 -13.68 -57.18 -36.58
N HIS A 5 -13.65 -55.86 -36.60
CA HIS A 5 -12.44 -55.10 -36.35
C HIS A 5 -12.32 -54.80 -34.83
N SER A 6 -11.31 -55.37 -34.20
CA SER A 6 -10.87 -55.04 -32.87
C SER A 6 -10.11 -53.69 -32.91
N ALA A 7 -10.68 -52.72 -32.28
CA ALA A 7 -9.97 -51.44 -32.02
C ALA A 7 -8.95 -51.66 -30.91
N GLY A 8 -7.68 -51.58 -31.27
CA GLY A 8 -6.57 -51.55 -30.30
C GLY A 8 -6.55 -50.24 -29.52
N THR A 9 -6.57 -50.38 -28.22
CA THR A 9 -6.31 -49.28 -27.24
C THR A 9 -4.88 -48.78 -27.43
N PRO A 10 -4.64 -47.46 -27.61
CA PRO A 10 -3.27 -46.94 -27.62
C PRO A 10 -2.70 -46.99 -26.19
N GLY A 11 -1.62 -47.74 -26.02
CA GLY A 11 -0.83 -47.76 -24.80
C GLY A 11 -0.25 -46.37 -24.46
N PRO A 12 0.08 -46.14 -23.19
CA PRO A 12 0.60 -44.87 -22.78
C PRO A 12 1.94 -44.58 -23.47
N ARG A 13 2.00 -43.47 -24.21
CA ARG A 13 3.27 -42.94 -24.75
C ARG A 13 4.17 -42.61 -23.59
N ALA A 14 5.31 -43.31 -23.46
CA ALA A 14 6.40 -42.93 -22.61
C ALA A 14 6.87 -41.52 -23.03
N GLY A 15 6.51 -40.51 -22.26
CA GLY A 15 7.02 -39.18 -22.41
C GLY A 15 8.52 -39.18 -22.06
N HIS A 16 9.36 -38.81 -23.01
CA HIS A 16 10.76 -38.48 -22.74
C HIS A 16 10.74 -37.34 -21.74
N GLY A 17 11.21 -37.59 -20.50
CA GLY A 17 11.31 -36.59 -19.43
C GLY A 17 12.23 -35.46 -19.88
N LYS A 18 11.65 -34.30 -20.13
CA LYS A 18 12.41 -33.06 -20.30
C LYS A 18 13.02 -32.68 -18.97
N THR A 19 14.35 -32.63 -18.92
CA THR A 19 15.15 -32.13 -17.79
C THR A 19 15.14 -30.57 -17.79
N GLU A 20 13.99 -29.99 -17.94
CA GLU A 20 13.89 -28.56 -18.21
C GLU A 20 13.46 -27.83 -16.94
N VAL A 21 14.39 -27.01 -16.42
CA VAL A 21 14.10 -26.03 -15.35
C VAL A 21 13.51 -24.78 -16.00
N THR A 22 12.38 -24.32 -15.50
CA THR A 22 11.68 -23.16 -16.06
C THR A 22 11.65 -22.03 -15.04
N ILE A 23 12.04 -20.81 -15.45
CA ILE A 23 11.77 -19.60 -14.66
C ILE A 23 10.33 -19.20 -14.92
N VAL A 24 9.46 -19.42 -13.94
CA VAL A 24 8.03 -19.07 -14.02
C VAL A 24 7.83 -17.58 -13.80
N ARG A 25 8.60 -17.01 -12.87
CA ARG A 25 8.48 -15.60 -12.46
C ARG A 25 9.82 -15.12 -11.90
N ASP A 26 10.23 -13.91 -12.22
CA ASP A 26 11.36 -13.23 -11.58
C ASP A 26 11.16 -11.72 -11.59
N ARG A 27 10.18 -11.25 -10.79
CA ARG A 27 9.81 -9.83 -10.68
C ARG A 27 10.88 -8.99 -9.98
N GLN A 28 11.73 -9.62 -9.17
CA GLN A 28 12.83 -8.95 -8.48
C GLN A 28 14.12 -8.96 -9.29
N SER A 29 14.14 -9.64 -10.45
CA SER A 29 15.33 -9.83 -11.29
C SER A 29 16.53 -10.33 -10.50
N CYS A 30 16.29 -11.22 -9.54
CA CYS A 30 17.32 -11.79 -8.67
C CYS A 30 17.92 -13.09 -9.23
N ILE A 31 17.46 -13.54 -10.39
CA ILE A 31 18.06 -14.65 -11.11
C ILE A 31 18.76 -14.11 -12.35
N PRO A 32 20.10 -14.30 -12.49
CA PRO A 32 20.98 -15.05 -11.62
C PRO A 32 21.39 -14.30 -10.35
N LEU A 33 21.56 -15.07 -9.24
CA LEU A 33 22.01 -14.57 -7.95
C LEU A 33 23.34 -13.82 -8.00
N SER A 34 24.22 -14.16 -8.95
CA SER A 34 25.49 -13.45 -9.18
C SER A 34 25.35 -11.96 -9.47
N ARG A 35 24.13 -11.48 -9.79
CA ARG A 35 23.86 -10.03 -10.00
C ARG A 35 23.60 -9.26 -8.71
N ILE A 36 23.20 -9.94 -7.66
CA ILE A 36 22.73 -9.31 -6.42
C ILE A 36 23.58 -9.66 -5.20
N LEU A 37 24.53 -10.60 -5.35
CA LEU A 37 25.40 -11.05 -4.27
C LEU A 37 26.80 -10.47 -4.44
N ASP A 38 27.32 -9.93 -3.34
CA ASP A 38 28.72 -9.53 -3.19
C ASP A 38 29.51 -10.61 -2.44
N ASP A 39 30.84 -10.51 -2.44
CA ASP A 39 31.72 -11.41 -1.69
C ASP A 39 31.40 -11.30 -0.17
N GLY A 40 31.07 -12.43 0.44
CA GLY A 40 30.73 -12.51 1.86
C GLY A 40 29.23 -12.47 2.17
N ASP A 41 28.38 -12.22 1.19
CA ASP A 41 26.94 -12.26 1.36
C ASP A 41 26.42 -13.66 1.68
N ILE A 42 25.52 -13.74 2.63
CA ILE A 42 24.96 -15.02 3.06
C ILE A 42 23.68 -15.33 2.28
N VAL A 43 23.61 -16.49 1.68
CA VAL A 43 22.38 -17.05 1.10
C VAL A 43 21.88 -18.17 2.00
N VAL A 44 20.64 -18.10 2.44
CA VAL A 44 19.99 -19.19 3.16
C VAL A 44 19.20 -20.06 2.20
N LEU A 45 19.47 -21.36 2.22
CA LEU A 45 18.72 -22.39 1.49
C LEU A 45 17.83 -23.13 2.48
N LEU A 46 16.51 -22.98 2.36
CA LEU A 46 15.51 -23.66 3.17
C LEU A 46 14.89 -24.80 2.37
N THR A 47 15.05 -26.04 2.83
CA THR A 47 14.57 -27.23 2.13
C THR A 47 13.64 -28.05 3.00
N PRO A 48 12.60 -28.70 2.44
CA PRO A 48 11.77 -29.60 3.21
C PRO A 48 12.49 -30.92 3.46
N VAL A 49 12.33 -31.51 4.65
CA VAL A 49 12.76 -32.86 4.92
C VAL A 49 11.79 -33.85 4.26
N VAL A 50 12.25 -34.55 3.23
CA VAL A 50 11.48 -35.52 2.44
C VAL A 50 12.23 -36.82 2.29
N PRO A 51 11.53 -37.96 2.00
CA PRO A 51 12.20 -39.21 1.68
C PRO A 51 13.07 -39.09 0.42
N PRO A 52 14.24 -39.77 0.36
CA PRO A 52 15.07 -39.81 -0.83
C PRO A 52 14.33 -40.46 -2.01
N THR A 53 14.64 -40.01 -3.23
CA THR A 53 14.09 -40.62 -4.45
C THR A 53 14.79 -41.97 -4.72
N GLN A 54 14.05 -42.92 -5.32
CA GLN A 54 14.57 -44.26 -5.63
C GLN A 54 15.75 -44.23 -6.63
N GLU A 55 15.96 -43.13 -7.34
CA GLU A 55 17.02 -42.96 -8.33
C GLU A 55 18.39 -42.66 -7.71
N ASP A 56 18.45 -42.14 -6.48
CA ASP A 56 19.69 -41.64 -5.88
C ASP A 56 20.48 -42.69 -5.05
N GLY A 57 20.03 -43.94 -4.96
CA GLY A 57 20.81 -45.11 -4.54
C GLY A 57 21.50 -45.08 -3.17
N HIS A 58 21.39 -44.04 -2.38
CA HIS A 58 21.99 -43.88 -1.06
C HIS A 58 20.92 -43.76 0.02
N ASP A 59 20.74 -44.80 0.77
CA ASP A 59 19.90 -44.83 1.98
C ASP A 59 20.38 -43.74 2.98
N GLY A 60 19.50 -42.77 3.26
CA GLY A 60 19.63 -41.82 4.37
C GLY A 60 20.22 -40.46 4.07
N CYS A 61 20.51 -40.08 2.82
CA CYS A 61 21.00 -38.75 2.47
C CYS A 61 19.84 -37.77 2.21
N ASP A 62 20.03 -36.50 2.58
CA ASP A 62 19.13 -35.44 2.23
C ASP A 62 19.13 -35.22 0.70
N PRO A 63 18.00 -35.40 -0.01
CA PRO A 63 17.93 -35.21 -1.46
C PRO A 63 18.40 -33.81 -1.92
N PHE A 64 18.19 -32.79 -1.10
CA PHE A 64 18.54 -31.41 -1.42
C PHE A 64 20.00 -31.04 -1.14
N GLU A 65 20.78 -31.95 -0.59
CA GLU A 65 22.23 -31.76 -0.42
C GLU A 65 22.93 -31.47 -1.77
N THR A 66 22.45 -32.10 -2.84
CA THR A 66 22.94 -31.84 -4.21
C THR A 66 22.73 -30.38 -4.64
N LEU A 67 21.58 -29.78 -4.31
CA LEU A 67 21.34 -28.36 -4.55
C LEU A 67 22.27 -27.50 -3.69
N GLY A 68 22.35 -27.80 -2.40
CA GLY A 68 23.22 -27.05 -1.48
C GLY A 68 24.68 -27.06 -1.88
N ARG A 69 25.21 -28.21 -2.30
CA ARG A 69 26.59 -28.34 -2.83
C ARG A 69 26.78 -27.58 -4.13
N GLY A 70 25.87 -27.73 -5.08
CA GLY A 70 25.95 -27.01 -6.38
C GLY A 70 25.90 -25.50 -6.23
N LEU A 71 25.13 -24.98 -5.27
CA LEU A 71 25.12 -23.54 -4.93
C LEU A 71 26.42 -23.13 -4.21
N ALA A 72 26.94 -23.96 -3.29
CA ALA A 72 28.18 -23.70 -2.53
C ALA A 72 29.43 -23.67 -3.42
N GLU A 73 29.44 -24.43 -4.51
CA GLU A 73 30.50 -24.38 -5.54
C GLU A 73 30.57 -23.02 -6.23
N LYS A 74 29.44 -22.28 -6.31
CA LYS A 74 29.31 -20.97 -6.96
C LYS A 74 29.48 -19.81 -5.98
N HIS A 75 29.03 -20.02 -4.73
CA HIS A 75 29.07 -19.00 -3.69
C HIS A 75 29.32 -19.65 -2.33
N PRO A 76 30.47 -19.38 -1.67
CA PRO A 76 30.89 -20.13 -0.49
C PRO A 76 30.04 -19.90 0.77
N TRP A 77 29.20 -18.86 0.77
CA TRP A 77 28.41 -18.45 1.94
C TRP A 77 26.97 -18.97 1.91
N ILE A 78 26.74 -20.16 1.34
CA ILE A 78 25.45 -20.86 1.39
C ILE A 78 25.24 -21.46 2.77
N ARG A 79 24.06 -21.25 3.35
CA ARG A 79 23.62 -21.86 4.61
C ARG A 79 22.40 -22.73 4.35
N HIS A 80 22.63 -24.03 4.26
CA HIS A 80 21.57 -25.01 4.06
C HIS A 80 20.94 -25.37 5.41
N VAL A 81 19.64 -25.07 5.57
CA VAL A 81 18.87 -25.25 6.81
C VAL A 81 17.56 -25.97 6.49
N PRO A 82 17.46 -27.28 6.68
CA PRO A 82 16.24 -28.03 6.41
C PRO A 82 15.12 -27.70 7.39
N TYR A 83 13.86 -27.65 6.91
CA TYR A 83 12.66 -27.48 7.72
C TYR A 83 11.73 -28.69 7.62
N THR A 84 10.86 -28.88 8.61
CA THR A 84 9.88 -29.99 8.63
C THR A 84 8.46 -29.43 8.68
N ALA A 85 7.50 -30.14 8.09
CA ALA A 85 6.09 -29.78 8.16
C ALA A 85 5.57 -29.71 9.61
N ARG A 86 6.14 -30.50 10.52
CA ARG A 86 5.74 -30.54 11.93
C ARG A 86 6.21 -29.32 12.73
N ASN A 87 7.45 -28.89 12.53
CA ASN A 87 8.07 -27.85 13.34
C ASN A 87 8.02 -26.47 12.67
N GLY A 88 7.73 -26.42 11.36
CA GLY A 88 7.68 -25.19 10.59
C GLY A 88 8.99 -24.39 10.60
N ILE A 89 8.84 -23.07 10.57
CA ILE A 89 9.95 -22.11 10.66
C ILE A 89 10.24 -21.83 12.14
N THR A 90 11.35 -22.33 12.63
CA THR A 90 11.77 -22.21 14.03
C THR A 90 12.66 -20.98 14.27
N SER A 91 12.99 -20.68 15.53
CA SER A 91 13.92 -19.60 15.90
C SER A 91 15.29 -19.70 15.23
N THR A 92 15.76 -20.91 14.96
CA THR A 92 17.00 -21.14 14.22
C THR A 92 16.88 -20.64 12.78
N HIS A 93 15.79 -20.97 12.09
CA HIS A 93 15.52 -20.47 10.73
C HIS A 93 15.44 -18.94 10.71
N VAL A 94 14.73 -18.34 11.69
CA VAL A 94 14.64 -16.88 11.85
C VAL A 94 16.02 -16.23 11.95
N GLY A 95 16.93 -16.85 12.74
CA GLY A 95 18.29 -16.36 12.90
C GLY A 95 19.09 -16.36 11.59
N PHE A 96 18.93 -17.37 10.76
CA PHE A 96 19.58 -17.45 9.44
C PHE A 96 18.93 -16.50 8.43
N ILE A 97 17.60 -16.45 8.35
CA ILE A 97 16.86 -15.58 7.43
C ILE A 97 17.22 -14.10 7.68
N LYS A 98 17.29 -13.67 8.94
CA LYS A 98 17.61 -12.28 9.27
C LYS A 98 19.03 -11.84 8.93
N ARG A 99 19.95 -12.79 8.74
CA ARG A 99 21.36 -12.53 8.37
C ARG A 99 21.62 -12.73 6.88
N ALA A 100 20.68 -13.32 6.16
CA ALA A 100 20.84 -13.60 4.74
C ALA A 100 20.63 -12.36 3.89
N THR A 101 21.37 -12.26 2.79
CA THR A 101 21.15 -11.28 1.71
C THR A 101 20.08 -11.79 0.76
N ALA A 102 19.99 -13.09 0.53
CA ALA A 102 18.97 -13.74 -0.29
C ALA A 102 18.47 -15.04 0.35
N ILE A 103 17.21 -15.39 0.05
CA ILE A 103 16.55 -16.60 0.56
C ILE A 103 16.19 -17.48 -0.63
N ILE A 104 16.58 -18.75 -0.58
CA ILE A 104 16.08 -19.78 -1.49
C ILE A 104 15.20 -20.72 -0.68
N PHE A 105 13.93 -20.84 -1.07
CA PHE A 105 12.95 -21.68 -0.39
C PHE A 105 12.45 -22.78 -1.32
N VAL A 106 12.66 -24.02 -0.96
CA VAL A 106 12.29 -25.19 -1.77
C VAL A 106 10.92 -25.71 -1.33
N ILE A 107 10.03 -25.95 -2.29
CA ILE A 107 8.71 -26.53 -2.11
C ILE A 107 8.60 -27.79 -2.97
N SER A 108 8.33 -28.95 -2.34
CA SER A 108 8.26 -30.24 -3.03
C SER A 108 6.96 -31.01 -2.79
N GLY A 109 6.20 -30.65 -1.76
CA GLY A 109 5.02 -31.37 -1.30
C GLY A 109 3.71 -30.63 -1.54
N LEU A 110 2.65 -31.39 -1.86
CA LEU A 110 1.28 -30.86 -1.90
C LEU A 110 0.79 -30.54 -0.48
N PRO A 111 -0.16 -29.58 -0.34
CA PRO A 111 -0.80 -29.31 0.94
C PRO A 111 -1.47 -30.56 1.52
N VAL A 112 -1.21 -30.85 2.79
CA VAL A 112 -1.85 -31.96 3.51
C VAL A 112 -2.87 -31.40 4.48
N PRO A 113 -4.14 -31.84 4.45
CA PRO A 113 -5.15 -31.34 5.39
C PRO A 113 -4.73 -31.49 6.85
N GLY A 114 -4.83 -30.41 7.63
CA GLY A 114 -4.47 -30.38 9.04
C GLY A 114 -2.98 -30.16 9.35
N GLN A 115 -2.16 -29.89 8.33
CA GLN A 115 -0.76 -29.48 8.50
C GLN A 115 -0.52 -28.15 7.79
N SER A 116 0.40 -27.35 8.32
CA SER A 116 0.83 -26.12 7.63
C SER A 116 1.45 -26.46 6.29
N SER A 117 0.99 -25.81 5.25
CA SER A 117 1.52 -26.03 3.90
C SER A 117 2.96 -25.49 3.77
N GLN A 118 3.73 -26.04 2.83
CA GLN A 118 5.06 -25.51 2.53
C GLN A 118 4.99 -24.09 1.96
N VAL A 119 3.88 -23.73 1.30
CA VAL A 119 3.60 -22.37 0.80
C VAL A 119 3.43 -21.39 1.97
N GLU A 120 2.61 -21.73 2.97
CA GLU A 120 2.47 -20.90 4.20
C GLU A 120 3.82 -20.71 4.90
N MET A 121 4.65 -21.75 4.97
CA MET A 121 6.00 -21.63 5.55
C MET A 121 6.91 -20.71 4.73
N ALA A 122 6.80 -20.73 3.40
CA ALA A 122 7.52 -19.83 2.52
C ALA A 122 7.06 -18.37 2.70
N GLU A 123 5.76 -18.14 2.94
CA GLU A 123 5.22 -16.80 3.28
C GLU A 123 5.72 -16.31 4.63
N ILE A 124 5.78 -17.19 5.64
CA ILE A 124 6.38 -16.86 6.93
C ILE A 124 7.85 -16.49 6.76
N ALA A 125 8.62 -17.27 5.99
CA ALA A 125 10.02 -16.96 5.71
C ALA A 125 10.19 -15.63 4.99
N ARG A 126 9.29 -15.29 4.04
CA ARG A 126 9.23 -14.00 3.35
C ARG A 126 9.00 -12.85 4.33
N ASN A 127 8.01 -13.00 5.21
CA ASN A 127 7.69 -11.97 6.19
C ASN A 127 8.85 -11.70 7.17
N ILE A 128 9.58 -12.75 7.57
CA ILE A 128 10.78 -12.62 8.39
C ILE A 128 11.94 -11.99 7.61
N GLY A 129 12.05 -12.34 6.33
CA GLY A 129 13.07 -11.84 5.41
C GLY A 129 12.85 -10.37 5.01
N GLU A 130 11.65 -9.82 5.24
CA GLU A 130 11.30 -8.44 4.88
C GLU A 130 11.54 -8.18 3.38
N ASP A 131 12.44 -7.27 3.05
CA ASP A 131 12.75 -6.84 1.68
C ASP A 131 13.78 -7.72 0.96
N ARG A 132 14.25 -8.77 1.59
CA ARG A 132 15.27 -9.65 1.01
C ARG A 132 14.71 -10.43 -0.17
N PRO A 133 15.46 -10.55 -1.27
CA PRO A 133 15.07 -11.39 -2.38
C PRO A 133 14.78 -12.81 -1.93
N GLN A 134 13.59 -13.31 -2.26
CA GLN A 134 13.20 -14.69 -2.01
C GLN A 134 12.89 -15.41 -3.31
N ILE A 135 13.59 -16.50 -3.58
CA ILE A 135 13.38 -17.35 -4.73
C ILE A 135 12.73 -18.65 -4.28
N ILE A 136 11.57 -18.95 -4.84
CA ILE A 136 10.90 -20.24 -4.65
C ILE A 136 11.40 -21.25 -5.67
N VAL A 137 11.84 -22.38 -5.20
CA VAL A 137 12.21 -23.54 -6.03
C VAL A 137 11.08 -24.56 -5.90
N ALA A 138 10.20 -24.60 -6.88
CA ALA A 138 9.08 -25.51 -6.95
C ALA A 138 9.52 -26.83 -7.59
N CYS A 139 9.57 -27.91 -6.83
CA CYS A 139 9.91 -29.25 -7.33
C CYS A 139 8.69 -30.02 -7.86
N ARG A 140 7.69 -29.29 -8.35
CA ARG A 140 6.46 -29.77 -8.93
C ARG A 140 5.80 -28.64 -9.73
N ASN A 141 4.74 -28.98 -10.50
CA ASN A 141 3.98 -27.97 -11.21
C ASN A 141 3.46 -26.88 -10.25
N VAL A 142 3.70 -25.62 -10.60
CA VAL A 142 3.35 -24.45 -9.76
C VAL A 142 1.84 -24.28 -9.55
N GLU A 143 1.00 -24.75 -10.51
CA GLU A 143 -0.46 -24.74 -10.38
C GLU A 143 -0.91 -25.71 -9.30
N ASP A 144 -0.35 -26.95 -9.30
CA ASP A 144 -0.65 -27.98 -8.29
C ASP A 144 -0.27 -27.54 -6.88
N LEU A 145 0.76 -26.71 -6.77
CA LEU A 145 1.26 -26.18 -5.49
C LEU A 145 0.53 -24.91 -5.03
N GLY A 146 -0.36 -24.35 -5.85
CA GLY A 146 -1.04 -23.07 -5.55
C GLY A 146 -0.11 -21.85 -5.58
N LEU A 147 1.04 -21.94 -6.25
CA LEU A 147 2.04 -20.88 -6.28
C LEU A 147 1.72 -19.76 -7.26
N LEU A 148 0.81 -19.98 -8.21
CA LEU A 148 0.38 -18.93 -9.14
C LEU A 148 -0.44 -17.85 -8.44
N GLU A 149 -1.24 -18.24 -7.44
CA GLU A 149 -2.06 -17.35 -6.62
C GLU A 149 -1.25 -16.68 -5.51
N ALA A 150 -0.14 -17.28 -5.10
CA ALA A 150 0.74 -16.74 -4.09
C ALA A 150 1.63 -15.59 -4.64
N ASP A 151 1.82 -14.56 -3.83
CA ASP A 151 2.56 -13.34 -4.23
C ASP A 151 4.09 -13.50 -4.03
N PHE A 152 4.68 -14.57 -4.55
CA PHE A 152 6.13 -14.72 -4.60
C PHE A 152 6.71 -14.05 -5.84
N SER A 153 7.72 -13.22 -5.64
CA SER A 153 8.31 -12.42 -6.72
C SER A 153 9.17 -13.22 -7.68
N SER A 154 9.81 -14.30 -7.21
CA SER A 154 10.71 -15.11 -8.03
C SER A 154 10.42 -16.59 -7.79
N ILE A 155 10.11 -17.33 -8.87
CA ILE A 155 9.74 -18.75 -8.85
C ILE A 155 10.44 -19.46 -10.00
N ILE A 156 11.12 -20.56 -9.70
CA ILE A 156 11.58 -21.54 -10.68
C ILE A 156 10.85 -22.85 -10.48
N GLU A 157 10.50 -23.52 -11.58
CA GLU A 157 9.82 -24.82 -11.58
C GLU A 157 10.77 -25.91 -12.06
N LEU A 158 10.76 -27.01 -11.34
CA LEU A 158 11.48 -28.24 -11.65
C LEU A 158 10.47 -29.39 -11.84
N PRO A 159 10.72 -30.33 -12.74
CA PRO A 159 9.88 -31.53 -12.88
C PRO A 159 9.89 -32.44 -11.63
N GLY A 160 10.87 -32.25 -10.76
CA GLY A 160 11.07 -33.04 -9.54
C GLY A 160 12.36 -32.63 -8.82
N TYR A 161 12.75 -33.39 -7.80
CA TYR A 161 13.94 -33.11 -7.00
C TYR A 161 15.02 -34.22 -7.13
N SER A 162 15.16 -34.87 -8.31
CA SER A 162 16.29 -35.75 -8.58
C SER A 162 17.59 -34.95 -8.63
N SER A 163 18.72 -35.60 -8.37
CA SER A 163 20.05 -34.97 -8.39
C SER A 163 20.35 -34.24 -9.70
N ALA A 164 19.82 -34.74 -10.84
CA ALA A 164 19.96 -34.08 -12.15
C ALA A 164 19.20 -32.75 -12.19
N HIS A 165 17.95 -32.70 -11.76
CA HIS A 165 17.15 -31.50 -11.72
C HIS A 165 17.73 -30.43 -10.79
N LEU A 166 18.21 -30.87 -9.61
CA LEU A 166 18.79 -29.98 -8.59
C LEU A 166 20.12 -29.34 -9.03
N ARG A 167 20.94 -30.05 -9.78
CA ARG A 167 22.18 -29.49 -10.40
C ARG A 167 21.84 -28.45 -11.45
N VAL A 168 20.86 -28.71 -12.29
CA VAL A 168 20.40 -27.74 -13.29
C VAL A 168 19.80 -26.50 -12.60
N ALA A 169 19.04 -26.68 -11.53
CA ALA A 169 18.52 -25.56 -10.74
C ALA A 169 19.65 -24.68 -10.17
N ALA A 170 20.69 -25.28 -9.60
CA ALA A 170 21.85 -24.53 -9.12
C ALA A 170 22.54 -23.72 -10.24
N ALA A 171 22.71 -24.32 -11.42
CA ALA A 171 23.28 -23.64 -12.59
C ALA A 171 22.40 -22.48 -13.08
N VAL A 172 21.07 -22.66 -13.11
CA VAL A 172 20.11 -21.60 -13.50
C VAL A 172 20.16 -20.45 -12.51
N LEU A 173 20.15 -20.75 -11.21
CA LEU A 173 20.20 -19.75 -10.14
C LEU A 173 21.44 -18.87 -10.19
N PHE A 174 22.54 -19.35 -10.75
CA PHE A 174 23.79 -18.59 -10.95
C PHE A 174 24.08 -18.19 -12.41
N GLY A 175 23.16 -18.49 -13.34
CA GLY A 175 23.23 -18.02 -14.73
C GLY A 175 24.19 -18.80 -15.63
N GLU A 176 24.60 -20.02 -15.26
CA GLU A 176 25.52 -20.84 -16.05
C GLU A 176 24.83 -21.71 -17.10
N SER A 177 23.52 -21.89 -17.04
CA SER A 177 22.76 -22.64 -18.03
C SER A 177 22.19 -21.72 -19.08
N THR A 178 22.57 -21.90 -20.33
CA THR A 178 21.88 -21.30 -21.47
C THR A 178 20.55 -22.03 -21.65
N LEU A 179 19.47 -21.41 -21.18
CA LEU A 179 18.11 -21.88 -21.40
C LEU A 179 17.79 -21.79 -22.90
N GLN A 180 18.11 -22.84 -23.67
CA GLN A 180 17.55 -23.01 -25.01
C GLN A 180 16.11 -23.51 -24.84
N GLY A 181 15.14 -22.60 -24.87
CA GLY A 181 13.73 -22.96 -24.99
C GLY A 181 12.73 -22.41 -23.97
N ALA A 182 13.16 -21.74 -22.91
CA ALA A 182 12.21 -21.06 -22.02
C ALA A 182 11.80 -19.71 -22.60
N ILE A 183 10.71 -19.70 -23.36
CA ILE A 183 9.99 -18.44 -23.65
C ILE A 183 9.18 -18.11 -22.41
N PRO A 184 9.46 -17.00 -21.70
CA PRO A 184 8.58 -16.53 -20.63
C PRO A 184 7.19 -16.31 -21.25
N ARG A 185 6.14 -16.88 -20.66
CA ARG A 185 4.75 -16.73 -21.14
C ARG A 185 4.20 -15.31 -21.04
N ASP A 186 4.98 -14.36 -20.53
CA ASP A 186 4.70 -12.93 -20.53
C ASP A 186 5.91 -12.17 -21.10
N VAL A 187 6.07 -12.23 -22.42
CA VAL A 187 6.96 -11.30 -23.13
C VAL A 187 6.17 -10.05 -23.47
N GLU A 188 6.12 -9.13 -22.53
CA GLU A 188 6.18 -7.70 -22.87
C GLU A 188 6.63 -6.93 -21.64
N LYS A 189 7.90 -6.78 -21.54
CA LYS A 189 8.71 -5.67 -21.03
C LYS A 189 10.07 -6.23 -20.63
N VAL A 190 11.10 -5.81 -21.32
CA VAL A 190 12.48 -5.89 -20.82
C VAL A 190 12.48 -5.15 -19.48
N VAL A 191 12.30 -5.89 -18.38
CA VAL A 191 12.42 -5.32 -17.05
C VAL A 191 13.93 -5.22 -16.83
N GLU A 192 14.45 -4.02 -16.93
CA GLU A 192 15.81 -3.74 -16.44
C GLU A 192 15.94 -4.24 -15.00
N PRO A 193 17.11 -4.76 -14.59
CA PRO A 193 17.29 -5.25 -13.21
C PRO A 193 16.86 -4.18 -12.21
N PRO A 194 16.31 -4.56 -11.04
CA PRO A 194 15.89 -3.60 -10.06
C PRO A 194 17.10 -2.78 -9.64
N ARG A 195 17.13 -1.54 -10.09
CA ARG A 195 18.10 -0.57 -9.62
C ARG A 195 17.74 -0.24 -8.18
N HIS A 196 18.75 -0.05 -7.35
CA HIS A 196 18.54 0.51 -6.03
C HIS A 196 18.02 1.94 -6.18
N TRP A 197 16.81 2.21 -5.66
CA TRP A 197 16.13 3.48 -5.73
C TRP A 197 16.11 4.17 -4.36
N PRO A 198 17.22 4.80 -3.90
CA PRO A 198 17.27 5.43 -2.58
C PRO A 198 16.37 6.66 -2.55
N PRO A 199 15.33 6.68 -1.69
CA PRO A 199 14.53 7.87 -1.49
C PRO A 199 15.36 8.96 -0.80
N GLN A 200 15.17 10.20 -1.25
CA GLN A 200 15.81 11.40 -0.71
C GLN A 200 14.72 12.31 -0.15
N GLY A 201 15.02 13.02 0.95
CA GLY A 201 14.12 14.04 1.47
C GLY A 201 13.90 15.15 0.43
N TYR A 202 12.66 15.62 0.33
CA TYR A 202 12.27 16.79 -0.48
C TYR A 202 11.82 17.91 0.45
N ASP A 203 12.50 19.04 0.38
CA ASP A 203 12.18 20.25 1.14
C ASP A 203 11.45 21.23 0.24
N SER A 204 10.13 21.34 0.42
CA SER A 204 9.27 22.21 -0.38
C SER A 204 9.60 23.71 -0.29
N ALA A 205 10.30 24.13 0.76
CA ALA A 205 10.76 25.52 0.91
C ALA A 205 12.01 25.82 0.09
N LYS A 206 12.89 24.82 -0.09
CA LYS A 206 14.22 24.99 -0.73
C LYS A 206 14.27 24.39 -2.13
N ASP A 207 13.59 23.25 -2.34
CA ASP A 207 13.66 22.51 -3.59
C ASP A 207 12.70 23.11 -4.65
N ASP A 208 13.08 22.96 -5.92
CA ASP A 208 12.23 23.36 -7.03
C ASP A 208 11.00 22.44 -7.13
N VAL A 209 9.82 23.01 -7.16
CA VAL A 209 8.55 22.29 -7.31
C VAL A 209 8.30 21.81 -8.75
N THR A 210 9.02 22.37 -9.71
CA THR A 210 8.78 22.10 -11.13
C THR A 210 8.85 20.62 -11.50
N PRO A 211 9.88 19.85 -11.10
CA PRO A 211 9.93 18.42 -11.42
C PRO A 211 8.76 17.63 -10.79
N ILE A 212 8.31 18.03 -9.58
CA ILE A 212 7.17 17.38 -8.93
C ILE A 212 5.88 17.71 -9.67
N HIS A 213 5.71 18.95 -10.11
CA HIS A 213 4.54 19.39 -10.86
C HIS A 213 4.45 18.69 -12.22
N GLU A 214 5.59 18.50 -12.91
CA GLU A 214 5.65 17.75 -14.16
C GLU A 214 5.28 16.29 -13.95
N LEU A 215 5.84 15.64 -12.91
CA LEU A 215 5.49 14.28 -12.52
C LEU A 215 4.02 14.14 -12.16
N TRP A 216 3.47 15.12 -11.43
CA TRP A 216 2.06 15.20 -11.06
C TRP A 216 1.16 15.16 -12.30
N ASN A 217 1.43 16.04 -13.27
CA ASN A 217 0.64 16.13 -14.50
C ASN A 217 0.80 14.90 -15.43
N GLN A 218 1.92 14.18 -15.33
CA GLN A 218 2.14 12.94 -16.09
C GLN A 218 1.43 11.73 -15.46
N CYS A 219 1.24 11.74 -14.14
CA CYS A 219 0.73 10.60 -13.40
C CYS A 219 -0.77 10.66 -13.12
N LEU A 220 -1.35 11.86 -13.06
CA LEU A 220 -2.73 12.08 -12.66
C LEU A 220 -3.60 12.58 -13.81
N PRO A 221 -4.89 12.19 -13.85
CA PRO A 221 -5.86 12.71 -14.80
C PRO A 221 -6.04 14.23 -14.68
N ASP A 222 -6.59 14.85 -15.73
CA ASP A 222 -6.77 16.30 -15.85
C ASP A 222 -7.58 16.91 -14.70
N GLN A 223 -8.54 16.18 -14.16
CA GLN A 223 -9.36 16.61 -13.01
C GLN A 223 -8.55 16.84 -11.73
N PHE A 224 -7.34 16.26 -11.63
CA PHE A 224 -6.43 16.46 -10.50
C PHE A 224 -5.25 17.37 -10.85
N ARG A 225 -5.33 18.16 -11.92
CA ARG A 225 -4.31 19.15 -12.22
C ARG A 225 -4.34 20.30 -11.24
N LEU A 226 -3.14 20.70 -10.82
CA LEU A 226 -2.91 21.85 -9.95
C LEU A 226 -1.89 22.75 -10.63
N ASP A 227 -2.00 24.06 -10.39
CA ASP A 227 -0.91 24.96 -10.74
C ASP A 227 0.29 24.82 -9.77
N LYS A 228 1.46 25.31 -10.20
CA LYS A 228 2.69 25.18 -9.41
C LYS A 228 2.62 25.89 -8.06
N PHE A 229 1.91 27.03 -7.98
CA PHE A 229 1.82 27.79 -6.76
C PHE A 229 0.97 27.03 -5.73
N MET A 230 -0.18 26.51 -6.14
CA MET A 230 -1.04 25.71 -5.30
C MET A 230 -0.33 24.42 -4.85
N LEU A 231 0.32 23.69 -5.77
CA LEU A 231 1.06 22.50 -5.42
C LEU A 231 2.15 22.81 -4.38
N ARG A 232 2.92 23.88 -4.57
CA ARG A 232 3.93 24.30 -3.59
C ARG A 232 3.29 24.60 -2.24
N SER A 233 2.19 25.36 -2.21
CA SER A 233 1.47 25.68 -0.97
C SER A 233 1.00 24.41 -0.24
N LEU A 234 0.49 23.43 -0.96
CA LEU A 234 0.05 22.15 -0.37
C LEU A 234 1.20 21.34 0.19
N LEU A 235 2.38 21.35 -0.45
CA LEU A 235 3.55 20.63 0.00
C LEU A 235 4.26 21.34 1.16
N GLN A 236 4.13 22.67 1.25
CA GLN A 236 4.79 23.46 2.29
C GLN A 236 3.91 23.56 3.54
N ARG A 237 4.10 22.60 4.46
CA ARG A 237 3.39 22.55 5.75
C ARG A 237 4.42 22.32 6.84
N ASP A 238 4.94 23.41 7.40
CA ASP A 238 5.99 23.38 8.42
C ASP A 238 5.54 22.59 9.65
N GLY A 239 6.36 21.64 10.06
CA GLY A 239 6.08 20.74 11.18
C GLY A 239 5.11 19.59 10.88
N TYR A 240 4.44 19.60 9.73
CA TYR A 240 3.43 18.59 9.37
C TYR A 240 3.81 17.76 8.14
N ALA A 241 4.66 18.29 7.26
CA ALA A 241 4.99 17.66 5.99
C ALA A 241 6.37 17.02 6.00
N MET A 242 6.46 15.87 5.38
CA MET A 242 7.70 15.14 5.15
C MET A 242 7.60 14.44 3.80
N HIS A 243 8.33 14.90 2.81
CA HIS A 243 8.21 14.39 1.45
C HIS A 243 9.49 13.73 0.97
N PHE A 244 9.35 12.81 0.02
CA PHE A 244 10.47 12.05 -0.51
C PHE A 244 10.42 12.01 -2.03
N VAL A 245 11.60 12.02 -2.63
CA VAL A 245 11.78 11.85 -4.09
C VAL A 245 12.72 10.69 -4.36
N VAL A 246 12.52 10.06 -5.49
CA VAL A 246 13.51 9.16 -6.10
C VAL A 246 13.95 9.80 -7.40
N ARG A 247 15.27 9.87 -7.58
CA ARG A 247 15.88 10.38 -8.81
C ARG A 247 16.53 9.24 -9.60
N ASP A 248 16.42 9.30 -10.91
CA ASP A 248 17.17 8.40 -11.77
C ASP A 248 18.68 8.67 -11.58
N PRO A 249 19.49 7.65 -11.29
CA PRO A 249 20.92 7.83 -11.03
C PRO A 249 21.68 8.40 -12.23
N ASP A 250 21.24 8.11 -13.44
CA ASP A 250 21.91 8.51 -14.66
C ASP A 250 21.53 9.94 -15.08
N SER A 251 20.23 10.22 -15.20
CA SER A 251 19.73 11.52 -15.68
C SER A 251 19.50 12.55 -14.56
N ARG A 252 19.49 12.12 -13.28
CA ARG A 252 19.13 12.94 -12.14
C ARG A 252 17.67 13.44 -12.14
N GLU A 253 16.89 13.02 -13.08
CA GLU A 253 15.49 13.35 -13.18
C GLU A 253 14.70 12.78 -12.00
N VAL A 254 13.68 13.50 -11.52
CA VAL A 254 12.74 12.97 -10.53
C VAL A 254 11.81 11.97 -11.22
N VAL A 255 11.91 10.71 -10.82
CA VAL A 255 11.12 9.60 -11.38
C VAL A 255 10.08 9.05 -10.42
N GLY A 256 10.16 9.45 -9.16
CA GLY A 256 9.19 9.12 -8.14
C GLY A 256 9.07 10.18 -7.07
N PHE A 257 7.87 10.36 -6.52
CA PHE A 257 7.56 11.29 -5.46
C PHE A 257 6.58 10.67 -4.46
N CYS A 258 6.80 10.94 -3.18
CA CYS A 258 5.90 10.53 -2.11
C CYS A 258 5.62 11.71 -1.19
N ALA A 259 4.34 12.05 -1.03
CA ALA A 259 3.90 13.04 -0.06
C ALA A 259 3.41 12.36 1.22
N THR A 260 3.92 12.80 2.37
CA THR A 260 3.45 12.38 3.68
C THR A 260 3.16 13.57 4.57
N TYR A 261 2.17 13.40 5.45
CA TYR A 261 1.81 14.41 6.45
C TYR A 261 1.58 13.78 7.81
N THR A 262 1.65 14.60 8.84
CA THR A 262 1.17 14.26 10.19
C THR A 262 0.08 15.25 10.58
N THR A 263 -0.92 14.78 11.34
CA THR A 263 -2.04 15.62 11.77
C THR A 263 -2.29 15.35 13.26
N PHE A 264 -2.40 16.41 14.06
CA PHE A 264 -2.74 16.31 15.48
C PHE A 264 -4.21 15.93 15.67
N VAL A 265 -4.47 15.12 16.70
CA VAL A 265 -5.82 14.64 17.03
C VAL A 265 -6.29 15.05 18.41
N ASP A 266 -5.41 15.58 19.23
CA ASP A 266 -5.69 16.00 20.60
C ASP A 266 -5.00 17.32 20.96
N GLN A 267 -5.45 17.94 22.03
CA GLN A 267 -4.92 19.20 22.55
C GLN A 267 -3.51 19.05 23.12
N ALA A 268 -3.18 17.89 23.64
CA ALA A 268 -1.85 17.64 24.21
C ALA A 268 -0.76 17.52 23.14
N GLY A 269 -1.16 17.32 21.86
CA GLY A 269 -0.23 17.08 20.77
C GLY A 269 0.53 15.76 20.87
N GLU A 270 0.02 14.82 21.69
CA GLU A 270 0.68 13.54 21.96
C GLU A 270 0.30 12.47 20.94
N ARG A 271 -0.85 12.65 20.28
CA ARG A 271 -1.40 11.68 19.32
C ARG A 271 -1.47 12.29 17.93
N LEU A 272 -0.92 11.54 16.97
CA LEU A 272 -0.81 11.95 15.58
C LEU A 272 -1.39 10.87 14.65
N ILE A 273 -1.94 11.30 13.53
CA ILE A 273 -2.20 10.46 12.37
C ILE A 273 -1.09 10.70 11.36
N GLY A 274 -0.40 9.63 10.96
CA GLY A 274 0.50 9.65 9.80
C GLY A 274 -0.29 9.42 8.52
N SER A 275 -0.08 10.25 7.52
CA SER A 275 -0.77 10.17 6.22
C SER A 275 0.22 9.85 5.11
N LEU A 276 0.04 8.71 4.45
CA LEU A 276 0.65 8.42 3.16
C LEU A 276 -0.24 9.04 2.09
N ALA A 277 -0.02 10.34 1.84
CA ALA A 277 -0.96 11.16 1.09
C ALA A 277 -0.95 10.86 -0.40
N MET A 278 0.23 10.56 -0.97
CA MET A 278 0.39 10.27 -2.39
C MET A 278 1.70 9.55 -2.69
N ILE A 279 1.66 8.65 -3.66
CA ILE A 279 2.84 8.08 -4.29
C ILE A 279 2.67 8.23 -5.80
N LEU A 280 3.59 8.91 -6.44
CA LEU A 280 3.65 9.08 -7.89
C LEU A 280 4.91 8.43 -8.44
N VAL A 281 4.77 7.68 -9.52
CA VAL A 281 5.89 7.09 -10.25
C VAL A 281 5.71 7.38 -11.73
N LYS A 282 6.73 7.96 -12.33
CA LYS A 282 6.76 8.25 -13.76
C LYS A 282 6.40 7.01 -14.56
N PRO A 283 5.48 7.05 -15.54
CA PRO A 283 4.95 5.87 -16.23
C PRO A 283 6.03 4.89 -16.71
N ASN A 284 7.11 5.40 -17.31
CA ASN A 284 8.21 4.57 -17.83
C ASN A 284 9.10 3.93 -16.76
N PHE A 285 8.92 4.31 -15.49
CA PHE A 285 9.65 3.78 -14.34
C PHE A 285 8.77 2.91 -13.41
N ARG A 286 7.51 2.69 -13.80
CA ARG A 286 6.61 1.75 -13.09
C ARG A 286 7.09 0.30 -13.28
N GLY A 287 6.82 -0.55 -12.29
CA GLY A 287 7.26 -1.93 -12.32
C GLY A 287 8.75 -2.15 -12.02
N ARG A 288 9.54 -1.07 -11.76
CA ARG A 288 10.99 -1.13 -11.52
C ARG A 288 11.38 -0.97 -10.04
N GLY A 289 10.44 -1.04 -9.10
CA GLY A 289 10.69 -0.93 -7.67
C GLY A 289 10.64 0.49 -7.09
N VAL A 290 10.55 1.55 -7.92
CA VAL A 290 10.53 2.96 -7.45
C VAL A 290 9.41 3.22 -6.43
N GLY A 291 8.18 2.78 -6.74
CA GLY A 291 7.04 2.97 -5.85
C GLY A 291 7.17 2.19 -4.55
N LEU A 292 7.74 0.98 -4.60
CA LEU A 292 7.97 0.16 -3.41
C LEU A 292 9.00 0.81 -2.50
N SER A 293 10.10 1.31 -3.04
CA SER A 293 11.15 2.00 -2.29
C SER A 293 10.61 3.24 -1.57
N LEU A 294 9.83 4.08 -2.28
CA LEU A 294 9.16 5.25 -1.68
C LEU A 294 8.20 4.85 -0.57
N TYR A 295 7.36 3.84 -0.81
CA TYR A 295 6.37 3.33 0.14
C TYR A 295 7.02 2.85 1.44
N GLN A 296 8.01 1.96 1.34
CA GLN A 296 8.71 1.41 2.50
C GLN A 296 9.42 2.48 3.30
N HIS A 297 10.12 3.39 2.60
CA HIS A 297 10.82 4.50 3.24
C HIS A 297 9.84 5.43 3.97
N ALA A 298 8.76 5.86 3.29
CA ALA A 298 7.76 6.75 3.86
C ALA A 298 7.07 6.14 5.09
N LEU A 299 6.65 4.87 5.02
CA LEU A 299 6.07 4.17 6.17
C LEU A 299 7.07 4.03 7.32
N GLY A 300 8.33 3.70 7.01
CA GLY A 300 9.39 3.61 8.01
C GLY A 300 9.62 4.95 8.73
N GLN A 301 9.58 6.06 8.01
CA GLN A 301 9.70 7.40 8.60
C GLN A 301 8.47 7.76 9.44
N LEU A 302 7.25 7.56 8.92
CA LEU A 302 6.03 7.85 9.67
C LEU A 302 5.95 7.05 10.98
N LYS A 303 6.31 5.77 10.96
CA LYS A 303 6.35 4.91 12.16
C LYS A 303 7.37 5.35 13.22
N ARG A 304 8.39 6.11 12.84
CA ARG A 304 9.41 6.63 13.77
C ARG A 304 9.00 7.92 14.46
N ILE A 305 7.98 8.61 13.96
CA ILE A 305 7.49 9.84 14.57
C ILE A 305 6.78 9.50 15.87
N ARG A 306 7.26 10.06 16.97
CA ARG A 306 6.63 9.88 18.28
C ARG A 306 5.19 10.41 18.25
N GLY A 307 4.25 9.63 18.72
CA GLY A 307 2.83 9.98 18.77
C GLY A 307 2.03 9.52 17.55
N VAL A 308 2.65 9.06 16.46
CA VAL A 308 1.92 8.44 15.37
C VAL A 308 1.42 7.07 15.80
N ASP A 309 0.13 6.99 16.12
CA ASP A 309 -0.54 5.76 16.55
C ASP A 309 -1.28 5.07 15.39
N ARG A 310 -1.53 5.80 14.30
CA ARG A 310 -2.20 5.31 13.11
C ARG A 310 -1.59 5.89 11.83
N ILE A 311 -1.53 5.08 10.79
CA ILE A 311 -1.17 5.52 9.44
C ILE A 311 -2.35 5.26 8.52
N GLN A 312 -2.67 6.22 7.65
CA GLN A 312 -3.76 6.13 6.68
C GLN A 312 -3.27 6.36 5.25
N LEU A 313 -4.00 5.81 4.28
CA LEU A 313 -3.85 6.17 2.86
C LEU A 313 -4.61 7.46 2.57
N GLY A 314 -3.99 8.29 1.74
CA GLY A 314 -4.47 9.63 1.50
C GLY A 314 -4.24 10.53 2.71
N SER A 315 -4.69 11.77 2.62
CA SER A 315 -4.58 12.74 3.71
C SER A 315 -5.89 13.46 3.96
N THR A 316 -6.21 13.67 5.23
CA THR A 316 -7.38 14.44 5.61
C THR A 316 -7.13 15.94 5.33
N PHE A 317 -5.94 16.43 5.69
CA PHE A 317 -5.51 17.81 5.48
C PHE A 317 -3.96 17.87 5.37
N PRO A 318 -3.40 18.52 4.36
CA PRO A 318 -4.12 19.00 3.16
C PRO A 318 -4.74 17.82 2.41
N ARG A 319 -5.91 18.02 1.84
CA ARG A 319 -6.70 16.99 1.19
C ARG A 319 -6.25 16.79 -0.25
N LEU A 320 -5.09 16.16 -0.45
CA LEU A 320 -4.63 15.81 -1.79
C LEU A 320 -5.54 14.74 -2.39
N LEU A 321 -5.63 13.59 -1.72
CA LEU A 321 -6.61 12.55 -1.98
C LEU A 321 -7.03 11.98 -0.61
N TYR A 322 -8.28 11.63 -0.46
CA TYR A 322 -8.78 10.96 0.74
C TYR A 322 -8.91 9.45 0.47
N GLY A 323 -7.79 8.75 0.58
CA GLY A 323 -7.69 7.36 0.15
C GLY A 323 -7.12 7.24 -1.27
N ILE A 324 -7.60 6.27 -2.01
CA ILE A 324 -7.25 6.00 -3.40
C ILE A 324 -8.48 6.31 -4.26
N PRO A 325 -8.35 7.08 -5.35
CA PRO A 325 -9.47 7.28 -6.27
C PRO A 325 -10.01 5.94 -6.80
N ALA A 326 -11.33 5.78 -6.81
CA ALA A 326 -11.99 4.52 -7.12
C ALA A 326 -11.65 3.97 -8.51
N ASP A 327 -11.37 4.86 -9.47
CA ASP A 327 -11.08 4.50 -10.86
C ASP A 327 -9.59 4.23 -11.13
N PHE A 328 -8.75 4.17 -10.09
CA PHE A 328 -7.31 3.96 -10.27
C PHE A 328 -6.95 2.48 -10.21
N GLU A 329 -6.15 2.03 -11.17
CA GLU A 329 -5.58 0.67 -11.23
C GLU A 329 -4.65 0.33 -10.04
N SER A 330 -4.32 1.32 -9.22
CA SER A 330 -3.40 1.15 -8.09
C SER A 330 -4.03 0.50 -6.85
N VAL A 331 -5.35 0.28 -6.82
CA VAL A 331 -6.06 -0.32 -5.68
C VAL A 331 -5.44 -1.66 -5.30
N GLU A 332 -5.32 -2.58 -6.27
CA GLU A 332 -4.72 -3.91 -6.06
C GLU A 332 -3.27 -3.84 -5.53
N TRP A 333 -2.50 -2.80 -5.93
CA TRP A 333 -1.14 -2.63 -5.46
C TRP A 333 -1.08 -2.37 -3.96
N PHE A 334 -2.05 -1.62 -3.42
CA PHE A 334 -2.16 -1.35 -2.00
C PHE A 334 -2.80 -2.52 -1.24
N GLU A 335 -3.78 -3.23 -1.80
CA GLU A 335 -4.39 -4.43 -1.20
C GLU A 335 -3.34 -5.52 -0.96
N ARG A 336 -2.44 -5.75 -1.94
CA ARG A 336 -1.28 -6.67 -1.79
C ARG A 336 -0.30 -6.26 -0.69
N ARG A 337 -0.49 -5.12 -0.02
CA ARG A 337 0.31 -4.58 1.08
C ARG A 337 -0.49 -4.42 2.36
N ASP A 338 -1.52 -5.26 2.50
CA ASP A 338 -2.40 -5.34 3.66
C ASP A 338 -3.23 -4.07 3.94
N TRP A 339 -3.38 -3.17 2.93
CA TRP A 339 -4.34 -2.10 3.02
C TRP A 339 -5.72 -2.63 2.68
N ARG A 340 -6.58 -2.69 3.71
CA ARG A 340 -7.96 -3.19 3.56
C ARG A 340 -8.82 -2.12 2.92
N MET A 341 -9.35 -2.41 1.72
CA MET A 341 -10.24 -1.51 0.98
C MET A 341 -11.72 -1.85 1.21
N ASP A 342 -12.01 -3.06 1.66
CA ASP A 342 -13.35 -3.63 1.84
C ASP A 342 -13.89 -3.51 3.28
N CYS A 343 -13.19 -2.81 4.18
CA CYS A 343 -13.59 -2.73 5.58
C CYS A 343 -14.89 -1.96 5.76
N GLN A 344 -15.90 -2.63 6.29
CA GLN A 344 -17.14 -2.00 6.74
C GLN A 344 -16.90 -1.24 8.06
N GLY A 345 -17.15 0.05 8.05
CA GLY A 345 -17.04 0.90 9.23
C GLY A 345 -16.65 2.34 8.88
N PRO A 346 -17.00 3.34 9.70
CA PRO A 346 -16.63 4.73 9.47
C PRO A 346 -15.11 4.87 9.34
N GLY A 347 -14.67 5.42 8.20
CA GLY A 347 -13.25 5.69 7.92
C GLY A 347 -12.40 4.49 7.50
N ARG A 348 -13.03 3.33 7.20
CA ARG A 348 -12.32 2.12 6.77
C ARG A 348 -12.99 1.51 5.56
N GLY A 349 -12.36 1.66 4.40
CA GLY A 349 -12.81 1.04 3.15
C GLY A 349 -14.15 1.55 2.60
N GLN A 350 -14.61 2.71 3.06
CA GLN A 350 -15.82 3.34 2.53
C GLN A 350 -15.49 4.22 1.34
N GLU A 351 -16.38 4.25 0.37
CA GLU A 351 -16.34 5.24 -0.70
C GLU A 351 -16.63 6.62 -0.11
N VAL A 352 -15.75 7.57 -0.37
CA VAL A 352 -15.87 8.96 0.06
C VAL A 352 -16.06 9.83 -1.16
N CYS A 353 -17.13 10.64 -1.17
CA CYS A 353 -17.45 11.55 -2.25
C CYS A 353 -17.42 12.99 -1.74
N ASP A 354 -16.88 13.89 -2.55
CA ASP A 354 -17.13 15.33 -2.41
C ASP A 354 -18.44 15.67 -3.10
N LEU A 355 -19.34 16.32 -2.37
CA LEU A 355 -20.66 16.68 -2.89
C LEU A 355 -20.65 18.13 -3.35
N LEU A 356 -21.01 18.37 -4.60
CA LEU A 356 -21.23 19.70 -5.15
C LEU A 356 -22.74 20.00 -5.19
N LEU A 357 -23.14 21.09 -4.52
CA LEU A 357 -24.50 21.63 -4.62
C LEU A 357 -24.46 22.93 -5.42
N LYS A 358 -25.21 22.96 -6.52
CA LYS A 358 -25.51 24.21 -7.22
C LYS A 358 -26.67 24.88 -6.51
N MET A 359 -26.50 26.16 -6.11
CA MET A 359 -27.53 26.89 -5.35
C MET A 359 -28.81 27.13 -6.16
N GLU A 360 -28.71 27.16 -7.49
CA GLU A 360 -29.87 27.23 -8.40
C GLU A 360 -30.76 25.98 -8.33
N ASP A 361 -30.15 24.81 -8.03
CA ASP A 361 -30.86 23.54 -7.89
C ASP A 361 -31.50 23.39 -6.48
N TRP A 362 -31.39 24.40 -5.63
CA TRP A 362 -31.91 24.32 -4.27
C TRP A 362 -33.45 24.31 -4.28
N PRO A 363 -34.10 23.31 -3.66
CA PRO A 363 -35.55 23.21 -3.65
C PRO A 363 -36.20 24.40 -2.96
N SER A 364 -37.03 25.18 -3.69
CA SER A 364 -37.71 26.36 -3.21
C SER A 364 -38.74 26.11 -2.08
N GLY A 365 -39.10 24.86 -1.84
CA GLY A 365 -40.07 24.43 -0.84
C GLY A 365 -39.50 23.61 0.29
N PHE A 366 -38.20 23.67 0.54
CA PHE A 366 -37.59 22.86 1.61
C PHE A 366 -38.17 23.26 2.98
N PRO A 367 -38.86 22.37 3.70
CA PRO A 367 -39.47 22.73 4.95
C PRO A 367 -38.41 23.17 5.95
N THR A 368 -38.45 24.40 6.39
CA THR A 368 -37.69 24.91 7.54
C THR A 368 -38.30 24.25 8.78
N VAL A 369 -37.81 23.04 9.11
CA VAL A 369 -38.24 22.39 10.34
C VAL A 369 -37.68 23.22 11.49
N SER A 370 -38.53 23.81 12.27
CA SER A 370 -38.17 24.37 13.57
C SER A 370 -37.75 23.24 14.48
N SER A 371 -36.48 22.91 14.43
CA SER A 371 -35.87 21.84 15.28
C SER A 371 -35.66 22.31 16.72
N GLY A 372 -36.01 23.56 17.05
CA GLY A 372 -35.60 24.20 18.30
C GLY A 372 -34.10 24.53 18.35
N LEU A 373 -33.35 24.22 17.28
CA LEU A 373 -31.93 24.51 17.17
C LEU A 373 -31.68 25.95 16.70
N LYS A 374 -30.68 26.56 17.33
CA LYS A 374 -30.19 27.88 16.90
C LYS A 374 -28.86 27.71 16.20
N PHE A 375 -28.67 28.37 15.07
CA PHE A 375 -27.40 28.42 14.36
C PHE A 375 -26.85 29.85 14.39
N ARG A 376 -25.56 29.94 14.69
CA ARG A 376 -24.80 31.18 14.66
C ARG A 376 -23.33 30.97 14.35
N GLN A 377 -22.66 32.02 13.95
CA GLN A 377 -21.21 32.07 13.90
C GLN A 377 -20.62 31.96 15.30
N ALA A 378 -19.44 31.33 15.39
CA ALA A 378 -18.69 31.30 16.63
C ALA A 378 -18.03 32.65 16.94
N THR A 379 -17.82 32.90 18.22
CA THR A 379 -17.10 34.06 18.74
C THR A 379 -15.90 33.59 19.53
N PHE A 380 -15.06 34.52 19.96
CA PHE A 380 -13.89 34.21 20.77
C PHE A 380 -14.24 33.51 22.08
N ASP A 381 -15.37 33.88 22.68
CA ASP A 381 -15.84 33.27 23.95
C ASP A 381 -16.19 31.78 23.79
N ASP A 382 -16.47 31.34 22.57
CA ASP A 382 -16.80 29.95 22.28
C ASP A 382 -15.58 29.03 22.12
N TYR A 383 -14.40 29.59 22.01
CA TYR A 383 -13.18 28.87 21.62
C TYR A 383 -12.94 27.58 22.42
N HIS A 384 -12.94 27.69 23.77
CA HIS A 384 -12.71 26.55 24.63
C HIS A 384 -13.82 25.49 24.54
N ALA A 385 -15.06 25.92 24.40
CA ALA A 385 -16.18 25.02 24.26
C ALA A 385 -16.17 24.27 22.91
N ILE A 386 -15.74 24.96 21.83
CA ILE A 386 -15.59 24.38 20.50
C ILE A 386 -14.46 23.34 20.52
N THR A 387 -13.27 23.69 21.01
CA THR A 387 -12.11 22.78 21.00
C THR A 387 -12.39 21.53 21.82
N ALA A 388 -12.95 21.64 23.01
CA ALA A 388 -13.36 20.49 23.83
C ALA A 388 -14.46 19.65 23.17
N PHE A 389 -15.41 20.27 22.46
CA PHE A 389 -16.46 19.57 21.72
C PHE A 389 -15.87 18.77 20.57
N VAL A 390 -15.02 19.40 19.75
CA VAL A 390 -14.42 18.79 18.56
C VAL A 390 -13.47 17.68 18.94
N GLU A 391 -12.63 17.85 19.95
CA GLU A 391 -11.73 16.80 20.46
C GLU A 391 -12.52 15.55 20.86
N ARG A 392 -13.59 15.72 21.63
CA ARG A 392 -14.45 14.62 22.06
C ARG A 392 -15.14 13.91 20.91
N GLU A 393 -15.74 14.65 19.97
CA GLU A 393 -16.49 14.06 18.86
C GLU A 393 -15.57 13.49 17.79
N SER A 394 -14.40 14.08 17.55
CA SER A 394 -13.36 13.53 16.65
C SER A 394 -12.84 12.20 17.18
N SER A 395 -12.58 12.09 18.48
CA SER A 395 -12.12 10.85 19.12
C SER A 395 -13.14 9.72 19.00
N ARG A 396 -14.44 10.02 19.04
CA ARG A 396 -15.51 9.04 18.84
C ARG A 396 -15.62 8.53 17.42
N ARG A 397 -15.21 9.33 16.43
CA ARG A 397 -15.31 9.02 15.01
C ARG A 397 -14.00 8.54 14.39
N ASP A 398 -13.17 7.92 15.20
CA ASP A 398 -11.90 7.34 14.74
C ASP A 398 -10.88 8.37 14.21
N ASN A 399 -10.88 9.57 14.83
CA ASN A 399 -9.87 10.61 14.65
C ASN A 399 -9.60 10.98 13.19
N MET A 400 -10.39 11.87 12.64
CA MET A 400 -10.23 12.33 11.26
C MET A 400 -9.31 13.55 11.11
N GLY A 401 -8.59 13.94 12.17
CA GLY A 401 -7.73 15.13 12.18
C GLY A 401 -8.50 16.45 12.15
N TRP A 402 -9.81 16.43 12.45
CA TRP A 402 -10.61 17.65 12.45
C TRP A 402 -10.23 18.64 13.54
N TYR A 403 -9.79 18.12 14.70
CA TYR A 403 -9.32 18.96 15.81
C TYR A 403 -8.25 19.96 15.35
N ASP A 404 -7.24 19.48 14.63
CA ASP A 404 -6.16 20.31 14.11
C ASP A 404 -6.65 21.44 13.20
N GLN A 405 -7.67 21.19 12.38
CA GLN A 405 -8.25 22.21 11.51
C GLN A 405 -8.98 23.30 12.27
N TYR A 406 -9.73 22.95 13.32
CA TYR A 406 -10.37 23.93 14.19
C TYR A 406 -9.34 24.78 14.95
N LEU A 407 -8.25 24.18 15.38
CA LEU A 407 -7.15 24.87 16.05
C LEU A 407 -6.47 25.90 15.11
N ASN A 408 -6.14 25.46 13.89
CA ASN A 408 -5.52 26.32 12.87
C ASN A 408 -6.40 27.53 12.54
N LEU A 409 -7.70 27.31 12.32
CA LEU A 409 -8.65 28.37 12.02
C LEU A 409 -8.78 29.38 13.17
N ALA A 410 -8.73 28.91 14.41
CA ALA A 410 -8.77 29.74 15.59
C ALA A 410 -7.48 30.56 15.77
N GLN A 411 -6.30 29.97 15.50
CA GLN A 411 -5.02 30.66 15.56
C GLN A 411 -4.92 31.81 14.54
N ASP A 412 -5.56 31.65 13.38
CA ASP A 412 -5.64 32.69 12.36
C ASP A 412 -6.70 33.76 12.66
N GLY A 413 -7.38 33.67 13.81
CA GLY A 413 -8.38 34.64 14.24
C GLY A 413 -9.72 34.56 13.47
N ARG A 414 -9.95 33.46 12.75
CA ARG A 414 -11.12 33.30 11.85
C ARG A 414 -12.23 32.45 12.48
N LEU A 415 -12.49 32.63 13.76
CA LEU A 415 -13.56 31.87 14.45
C LEU A 415 -14.94 32.09 13.84
N ASN A 416 -15.16 33.21 13.17
CA ASN A 416 -16.44 33.52 12.48
C ASN A 416 -16.73 32.53 11.33
N ASP A 417 -15.72 31.85 10.81
CA ASP A 417 -15.87 30.82 9.78
C ASP A 417 -16.31 29.46 10.36
N ILE A 418 -16.56 29.42 11.67
CA ILE A 418 -17.15 28.26 12.35
C ILE A 418 -18.63 28.55 12.63
N ILE A 419 -19.49 27.66 12.16
CA ILE A 419 -20.90 27.68 12.46
C ILE A 419 -21.22 26.73 13.59
N LEU A 420 -21.91 27.22 14.61
CA LEU A 420 -22.38 26.46 15.76
C LEU A 420 -23.85 26.09 15.62
N GLY A 421 -24.18 24.85 15.90
CA GLY A 421 -25.55 24.40 16.14
C GLY A 421 -25.78 24.22 17.63
N LEU A 422 -26.75 24.96 18.17
CA LEU A 422 -27.02 25.07 19.59
C LEU A 422 -28.39 24.49 19.95
N GLU A 423 -28.44 23.70 21.01
CA GLU A 423 -29.66 23.34 21.71
C GLU A 423 -29.67 24.08 23.06
N GLY A 424 -30.48 25.13 23.18
CA GLY A 424 -30.35 26.07 24.28
C GLY A 424 -29.02 26.82 24.25
N SER A 425 -28.16 26.59 25.25
CA SER A 425 -26.79 27.10 25.34
C SER A 425 -25.72 26.03 24.97
N ARG A 426 -26.11 24.78 24.75
CA ARG A 426 -25.22 23.67 24.52
C ARG A 426 -24.85 23.55 23.05
N ILE A 427 -23.56 23.44 22.74
CA ILE A 427 -23.07 23.11 21.39
C ILE A 427 -23.36 21.64 21.13
N ILE A 428 -24.12 21.35 20.10
CA ILE A 428 -24.44 20.00 19.63
C ILE A 428 -23.94 19.71 18.22
N ALA A 429 -23.58 20.75 17.49
CA ALA A 429 -22.95 20.63 16.17
C ALA A 429 -22.01 21.79 15.90
N THR A 430 -20.97 21.53 15.14
CA THR A 430 -20.11 22.57 14.53
C THR A 430 -19.80 22.19 13.09
N ALA A 431 -19.55 23.20 12.25
CA ALA A 431 -19.06 23.05 10.89
C ALA A 431 -18.14 24.20 10.55
N MET A 432 -17.09 23.95 9.78
CA MET A 432 -16.25 24.99 9.21
C MET A 432 -16.80 25.35 7.83
N VAL A 433 -16.84 26.64 7.53
CA VAL A 433 -17.21 27.17 6.22
C VAL A 433 -16.02 27.90 5.62
N TYR A 434 -15.91 27.87 4.31
CA TYR A 434 -14.82 28.53 3.60
C TYR A 434 -15.25 29.03 2.24
N ILE A 435 -14.58 30.10 1.79
CA ILE A 435 -14.68 30.62 0.42
C ILE A 435 -13.26 30.60 -0.14
N PRO A 436 -13.02 30.06 -1.34
CA PRO A 436 -11.70 30.10 -1.96
C PRO A 436 -11.25 31.55 -2.17
N ASN A 437 -9.95 31.80 -1.98
CA ASN A 437 -9.31 33.12 -2.19
C ASN A 437 -9.63 34.21 -1.16
N ASP A 438 -10.26 33.89 -0.05
CA ASP A 438 -10.52 34.87 1.04
C ASP A 438 -9.47 34.83 2.15
N GLY A 439 -8.40 34.02 1.97
CA GLY A 439 -7.33 33.80 2.97
C GLY A 439 -7.70 32.84 4.08
N ASN A 440 -8.79 32.05 3.91
CA ASN A 440 -9.14 31.02 4.88
C ASN A 440 -8.20 29.83 4.74
N PRO A 441 -7.44 29.41 5.81
CA PRO A 441 -6.49 28.31 5.73
C PRO A 441 -7.15 26.96 5.42
N VAL A 442 -8.44 26.81 5.73
CA VAL A 442 -9.21 25.60 5.35
C VAL A 442 -9.36 25.50 3.84
N ALA A 443 -9.59 26.63 3.16
CA ALA A 443 -9.68 26.63 1.69
C ALA A 443 -8.36 26.23 1.02
N GLU A 444 -7.24 26.59 1.61
CA GLU A 444 -5.91 26.19 1.11
C GLU A 444 -5.66 24.69 1.26
N ASN A 445 -6.28 24.06 2.23
CA ASN A 445 -6.20 22.62 2.44
C ASN A 445 -7.13 21.79 1.54
N LEU A 446 -8.01 22.45 0.75
CA LEU A 446 -9.02 21.81 -0.10
C LEU A 446 -8.84 22.24 -1.57
N PRO A 447 -7.79 21.79 -2.25
CA PRO A 447 -7.39 22.32 -3.56
C PRO A 447 -8.45 22.12 -4.64
N TRP A 448 -9.26 21.08 -4.54
CA TRP A 448 -10.24 20.71 -5.58
C TRP A 448 -11.40 21.68 -5.66
N ALA A 449 -11.73 22.40 -4.60
CA ALA A 449 -12.75 23.45 -4.65
C ALA A 449 -12.41 24.56 -5.67
N ARG A 450 -11.14 24.96 -5.74
CA ARG A 450 -10.65 25.96 -6.71
C ARG A 450 -10.70 25.46 -8.15
N THR A 451 -10.52 24.16 -8.37
CA THR A 451 -10.57 23.59 -9.73
C THR A 451 -11.98 23.54 -10.30
N ILE A 452 -13.01 23.56 -9.44
CA ILE A 452 -14.42 23.61 -9.84
C ILE A 452 -14.78 25.03 -10.29
N GLY A 453 -14.34 26.05 -9.56
CA GLY A 453 -14.60 27.45 -9.92
C GLY A 453 -14.19 28.44 -8.84
N PRO A 454 -14.06 29.73 -9.19
CA PRO A 454 -13.64 30.76 -8.24
C PRO A 454 -14.72 31.10 -7.19
N ASP A 455 -15.99 30.81 -7.50
CA ASP A 455 -17.15 31.15 -6.65
C ASP A 455 -17.66 29.94 -5.85
N VAL A 456 -16.85 28.89 -5.74
CA VAL A 456 -17.20 27.67 -4.99
C VAL A 456 -16.80 27.83 -3.54
N GLY A 457 -17.79 28.07 -2.66
CA GLY A 457 -17.63 27.94 -1.22
C GLY A 457 -17.92 26.52 -0.75
N GLY A 458 -17.60 26.21 0.49
CA GLY A 458 -17.85 24.89 1.02
C GLY A 458 -17.97 24.82 2.53
N THR A 459 -18.32 23.63 2.97
CA THR A 459 -18.34 23.26 4.39
C THR A 459 -17.60 21.96 4.60
N THR A 460 -16.86 21.88 5.69
CA THR A 460 -16.04 20.72 6.06
C THR A 460 -15.99 20.53 7.57
N CYS A 461 -15.32 19.48 8.03
CA CYS A 461 -15.07 19.18 9.45
C CYS A 461 -16.33 19.24 10.32
N ILE A 462 -17.38 18.58 9.86
CA ILE A 462 -18.69 18.68 10.48
C ILE A 462 -18.79 17.74 11.67
N CYS A 463 -18.69 18.28 12.88
CA CYS A 463 -18.86 17.56 14.11
C CYS A 463 -20.31 17.66 14.61
N ILE A 464 -20.88 16.52 15.00
CA ILE A 464 -22.23 16.45 15.59
C ILE A 464 -22.16 15.51 16.80
N THR A 465 -22.83 15.87 17.88
CA THR A 465 -22.84 15.03 19.10
C THR A 465 -23.31 13.62 18.80
N GLY A 466 -22.54 12.63 19.30
CA GLY A 466 -22.88 11.21 19.19
C GLY A 466 -23.98 10.75 20.15
N GLN A 467 -24.47 11.61 21.03
CA GLN A 467 -25.64 11.32 21.88
C GLN A 467 -26.91 11.51 21.07
N SER A 468 -27.28 10.49 20.28
CA SER A 468 -28.58 10.53 19.62
C SER A 468 -29.63 9.81 20.48
N ILE A 469 -30.67 10.55 20.82
CA ILE A 469 -31.94 10.05 21.35
C ILE A 469 -32.86 9.54 20.21
N LEU A 470 -32.35 9.43 18.97
CA LEU A 470 -33.17 9.20 17.80
C LEU A 470 -32.75 7.97 17.00
N SER A 471 -33.75 7.21 16.54
CA SER A 471 -33.56 6.05 15.65
C SER A 471 -32.72 6.39 14.42
N GLU A 472 -31.97 5.42 13.88
CA GLU A 472 -31.07 5.58 12.72
C GLU A 472 -31.69 6.32 11.54
N THR A 473 -32.96 6.06 11.23
CA THR A 473 -33.71 6.73 10.15
C THR A 473 -33.91 8.23 10.41
N THR A 474 -34.06 8.64 11.66
CA THR A 474 -34.22 10.04 12.04
C THR A 474 -32.88 10.79 12.10
N GLN A 475 -31.76 10.08 12.33
CA GLN A 475 -30.42 10.65 12.27
C GLN A 475 -30.04 11.06 10.84
N GLU A 476 -30.31 10.22 9.85
CA GLU A 476 -30.01 10.50 8.45
C GLU A 476 -30.79 11.73 7.94
N ILE A 477 -32.06 11.83 8.32
CA ILE A 477 -32.92 12.98 8.00
C ILE A 477 -32.44 14.24 8.73
N LYS A 478 -31.99 14.16 10.00
CA LYS A 478 -31.47 15.33 10.74
C LYS A 478 -30.11 15.78 10.20
N HIS A 479 -29.21 14.87 9.83
CA HIS A 479 -27.94 15.22 9.21
C HIS A 479 -28.17 16.03 7.93
N ARG A 480 -28.98 15.54 7.02
CA ARG A 480 -29.30 16.25 5.78
C ARG A 480 -29.97 17.62 6.05
N ARG A 481 -30.85 17.72 7.04
CA ARG A 481 -31.59 18.95 7.35
C ARG A 481 -30.75 20.04 8.03
N ILE A 482 -29.85 19.67 8.95
CA ILE A 482 -28.93 20.62 9.62
C ILE A 482 -28.06 21.31 8.58
N PHE A 483 -27.47 20.53 7.67
CA PHE A 483 -26.62 21.04 6.62
C PHE A 483 -27.31 21.99 5.69
N THR A 484 -28.46 21.60 5.20
CA THR A 484 -29.22 22.32 4.23
C THR A 484 -29.65 23.69 4.75
N THR A 485 -30.04 23.79 6.01
CA THR A 485 -30.45 25.04 6.65
C THR A 485 -29.27 25.97 6.94
N THR A 486 -28.08 25.42 7.24
CA THR A 486 -26.88 26.20 7.53
C THR A 486 -26.33 26.88 6.27
N LEU A 487 -26.24 26.17 5.15
CA LEU A 487 -25.80 26.73 3.86
C LEU A 487 -26.72 27.87 3.38
N ARG A 488 -28.02 27.77 3.57
CA ARG A 488 -28.99 28.81 3.15
C ARG A 488 -28.91 30.11 3.97
N ARG A 489 -28.28 30.10 5.15
CA ARG A 489 -28.13 31.31 6.00
C ARG A 489 -26.77 31.99 5.82
N ILE A 490 -25.83 31.34 5.15
CA ILE A 490 -24.46 31.84 4.94
C ILE A 490 -24.34 32.50 3.55
N CYS A 491 -25.13 32.06 2.59
CA CYS A 491 -25.32 32.71 1.28
C CYS A 491 -26.54 33.62 1.34
#